data_68ef086f3455dbd5289b3762937b539c
#
_entry.id   68ef086f3455dbd5289b3762937b539c
#
_cell.length_a   1.000
_cell.length_b   1.000
_cell.length_c   1.000
_cell.angle_alpha   90.00
_cell.angle_beta   90.00
_cell.angle_gamma   90.00
#
_symmetry.space_group_name_H-M   'P 1'
#
loop_
_entity.id
_entity.type
_entity.pdbx_description
1 polymer ?
#
loop_
_entity_poly.entity_id
_entity_poly.type
_entity_poly.pdbx_seq_one_letter_code
_entity_poly.pdbx_strand_id
1 'polypeptide(L)'
;MFKKALEFVSEKYNNTKILDRYILKQVIEMFLMGVFVFTTIIFASDTFITLIKQIAKFGIPFKVAFILILLNLPSVIVMTIPMGVLLSTVMTLNRLSLSSEVTVMRACGIGLNRIAKPIFIFAVIMSLSSFFINETVVPVMNRQSKDLALWALGQKNIPDGKENFVFKELNDNGVLKRLFYVGSCQKKTLYNVTVLDMAKDDTIQVLQARQGKTSPEGWKFEKGAAYTIGNDGQVLNTTLFDSSVVKFGLDLSKEMNKNVAKEMNFTKLMKYLVSANLKPEDRRVYTIELFDKIALPLTTIVFVLLGVPLAITPPRVRYNRGFLFSILIIFAYYVVRALAISFGEAGSLMPFLAAWLPNIVLTIWGSLLYYKKVYTIS
;
A
#
# COMPACT_ATOMS: atom_id res chain seq x y z
N MET A 1 -28.24 -5.20 -6.38
CA MET A 1 -27.80 -4.71 -5.07
C MET A 1 -27.36 -3.25 -5.11
N PHE A 2 -26.48 -2.85 -6.02
CA PHE A 2 -25.94 -1.48 -6.13
C PHE A 2 -27.00 -0.39 -6.36
N LYS A 3 -28.03 -0.65 -7.20
CA LYS A 3 -29.13 0.29 -7.47
C LYS A 3 -30.00 0.57 -6.25
N LYS A 4 -30.34 -0.46 -5.45
CA LYS A 4 -31.07 -0.31 -4.19
C LYS A 4 -30.29 0.46 -3.12
N ALA A 5 -28.95 0.26 -3.07
CA ALA A 5 -28.09 1.02 -2.17
C ALA A 5 -28.02 2.51 -2.57
N LEU A 6 -27.95 2.82 -3.86
CA LEU A 6 -27.98 4.19 -4.39
C LEU A 6 -29.34 4.87 -4.13
N GLU A 7 -30.47 4.17 -4.31
CA GLU A 7 -31.79 4.69 -4.02
C GLU A 7 -31.96 4.99 -2.52
N PHE A 8 -31.53 4.08 -1.64
CA PHE A 8 -31.55 4.28 -0.19
C PHE A 8 -30.69 5.48 0.26
N VAL A 9 -29.50 5.64 -0.31
CA VAL A 9 -28.62 6.80 -0.03
C VAL A 9 -29.25 8.09 -0.53
N SER A 10 -29.88 8.08 -1.72
CA SER A 10 -30.56 9.25 -2.31
C SER A 10 -31.78 9.66 -1.49
N GLU A 11 -32.61 8.72 -1.05
CA GLU A 11 -33.80 8.98 -0.23
C GLU A 11 -33.37 9.53 1.14
N LYS A 12 -32.37 8.96 1.78
CA LYS A 12 -31.86 9.44 3.07
C LYS A 12 -31.19 10.82 2.95
N TYR A 13 -30.53 11.09 1.82
CA TYR A 13 -29.95 12.42 1.53
C TYR A 13 -31.03 13.48 1.35
N ASN A 14 -32.16 13.17 0.69
CA ASN A 14 -33.27 14.11 0.51
C ASN A 14 -34.03 14.42 1.81
N ASN A 15 -34.02 13.52 2.78
CA ASN A 15 -34.61 13.72 4.11
C ASN A 15 -33.72 14.43 5.11
N THR A 16 -32.47 14.82 4.72
CA THR A 16 -31.58 15.57 5.60
C THR A 16 -31.96 17.06 5.66
N LYS A 17 -31.64 17.70 6.80
CA LYS A 17 -31.86 19.15 6.95
C LYS A 17 -31.06 19.93 5.90
N ILE A 18 -31.62 21.01 5.38
CA ILE A 18 -31.02 21.82 4.30
C ILE A 18 -29.55 22.21 4.60
N LEU A 19 -29.25 22.60 5.85
CA LEU A 19 -27.90 22.94 6.27
C LEU A 19 -26.93 21.77 6.13
N ASP A 20 -27.34 20.57 6.53
CA ASP A 20 -26.48 19.38 6.46
C ASP A 20 -26.16 19.03 5.01
N ARG A 21 -27.15 19.11 4.14
CA ARG A 21 -27.02 18.86 2.71
C ARG A 21 -26.08 19.90 2.06
N TYR A 22 -26.21 21.16 2.44
CA TYR A 22 -25.37 22.24 1.94
C TYR A 22 -23.88 22.02 2.28
N ILE A 23 -23.60 21.72 3.56
CA ILE A 23 -22.23 21.46 4.02
C ILE A 23 -21.69 20.19 3.38
N LEU A 24 -22.47 19.08 3.38
CA LEU A 24 -22.03 17.82 2.81
C LEU A 24 -21.70 17.91 1.32
N LYS A 25 -22.48 18.63 0.53
CA LYS A 25 -22.20 18.84 -0.89
C LYS A 25 -20.82 19.42 -1.11
N GLN A 26 -20.47 20.48 -0.38
CA GLN A 26 -19.17 21.14 -0.49
C GLN A 26 -18.03 20.21 0.00
N VAL A 27 -18.25 19.49 1.11
CA VAL A 27 -17.26 18.54 1.62
C VAL A 27 -16.98 17.43 0.61
N ILE A 28 -18.00 16.87 -0.03
CA ILE A 28 -17.86 15.79 -1.00
C ILE A 28 -17.10 16.27 -2.26
N GLU A 29 -17.44 17.45 -2.77
CA GLU A 29 -16.75 18.03 -3.93
C GLU A 29 -15.25 18.21 -3.65
N MET A 30 -14.91 18.81 -2.50
CA MET A 30 -13.51 18.99 -2.08
C MET A 30 -12.81 17.68 -1.72
N PHE A 31 -13.54 16.71 -1.19
CA PHE A 31 -13.01 15.36 -0.90
C PHE A 31 -12.58 14.63 -2.16
N LEU A 32 -13.44 14.60 -3.18
CA LEU A 32 -13.12 13.95 -4.44
C LEU A 32 -11.88 14.58 -5.11
N MET A 33 -11.79 15.91 -5.10
CA MET A 33 -10.63 16.64 -5.59
C MET A 33 -9.38 16.28 -4.76
N GLY A 34 -9.49 16.28 -3.44
CA GLY A 34 -8.37 15.96 -2.54
C GLY A 34 -7.86 14.52 -2.72
N VAL A 35 -8.77 13.55 -2.77
CA VAL A 35 -8.40 12.13 -3.02
C VAL A 35 -7.72 12.01 -4.38
N PHE A 36 -8.23 12.63 -5.42
CA PHE A 36 -7.63 12.60 -6.76
C PHE A 36 -6.19 13.15 -6.74
N VAL A 37 -6.00 14.33 -6.16
CA VAL A 37 -4.68 14.98 -6.07
C VAL A 37 -3.69 14.12 -5.28
N PHE A 38 -4.07 13.68 -4.05
CA PHE A 38 -3.16 12.87 -3.23
C PHE A 38 -2.89 11.49 -3.84
N THR A 39 -3.89 10.87 -4.47
CA THR A 39 -3.70 9.60 -5.17
C THR A 39 -2.68 9.77 -6.30
N THR A 40 -2.79 10.84 -7.09
CA THR A 40 -1.83 11.13 -8.17
C THR A 40 -0.42 11.35 -7.64
N ILE A 41 -0.26 12.10 -6.54
CA ILE A 41 1.05 12.38 -5.93
C ILE A 41 1.68 11.08 -5.40
N ILE A 42 0.95 10.29 -4.59
CA ILE A 42 1.48 9.05 -4.01
C ILE A 42 1.77 8.04 -5.11
N PHE A 43 0.88 7.95 -6.10
CA PHE A 43 1.07 7.05 -7.24
C PHE A 43 2.33 7.43 -8.03
N ALA A 44 2.57 8.71 -8.28
CA ALA A 44 3.73 9.19 -9.02
C ALA A 44 5.06 8.95 -8.25
N SER A 45 5.06 9.03 -6.92
CA SER A 45 6.29 8.92 -6.13
C SER A 45 6.80 7.48 -6.00
N ASP A 46 5.96 6.52 -5.65
CA ASP A 46 6.40 5.15 -5.31
C ASP A 46 6.07 4.13 -6.39
N THR A 47 4.79 4.05 -6.76
CA THR A 47 4.30 2.97 -7.62
C THR A 47 4.79 3.13 -9.04
N PHE A 48 4.76 4.35 -9.57
CA PHE A 48 5.14 4.64 -10.95
C PHE A 48 6.65 4.45 -11.17
N ILE A 49 7.48 4.95 -10.25
CA ILE A 49 8.95 4.78 -10.34
C ILE A 49 9.34 3.31 -10.26
N THR A 50 8.72 2.55 -9.36
CA THR A 50 8.98 1.12 -9.21
C THR A 50 8.58 0.34 -10.48
N LEU A 51 7.43 0.68 -11.06
CA LEU A 51 6.96 0.06 -12.31
C LEU A 51 7.86 0.39 -13.50
N ILE A 52 8.29 1.64 -13.66
CA ILE A 52 9.25 2.01 -14.72
C ILE A 52 10.54 1.23 -14.57
N LYS A 53 11.09 1.12 -13.37
CA LYS A 53 12.28 0.30 -13.11
C LYS A 53 12.06 -1.17 -13.47
N GLN A 54 10.91 -1.74 -13.15
CA GLN A 54 10.57 -3.12 -13.50
C GLN A 54 10.40 -3.30 -15.02
N ILE A 55 9.75 -2.37 -15.72
CA ILE A 55 9.63 -2.39 -17.18
C ILE A 55 11.02 -2.33 -17.82
N ALA A 56 11.86 -1.39 -17.40
CA ALA A 56 13.21 -1.21 -17.95
C ALA A 56 14.12 -2.41 -17.66
N LYS A 57 14.05 -2.98 -16.45
CA LYS A 57 14.91 -4.09 -16.01
C LYS A 57 14.46 -5.45 -16.57
N PHE A 58 13.16 -5.69 -16.72
CA PHE A 58 12.60 -7.00 -17.06
C PHE A 58 11.86 -7.06 -18.40
N GLY A 59 11.76 -5.94 -19.12
CA GLY A 59 11.08 -5.91 -20.44
C GLY A 59 9.59 -6.21 -20.38
N ILE A 60 8.91 -5.85 -19.28
CA ILE A 60 7.49 -6.13 -19.08
C ILE A 60 6.65 -5.41 -20.15
N PRO A 61 5.72 -6.09 -20.84
CA PRO A 61 4.86 -5.45 -21.83
C PRO A 61 4.02 -4.33 -21.20
N PHE A 62 3.84 -3.22 -21.92
CA PHE A 62 3.09 -2.04 -21.44
C PHE A 62 1.68 -2.38 -20.94
N LYS A 63 0.98 -3.32 -21.60
CA LYS A 63 -0.35 -3.80 -21.17
C LYS A 63 -0.32 -4.39 -19.76
N VAL A 64 0.69 -5.19 -19.46
CA VAL A 64 0.86 -5.82 -18.12
C VAL A 64 1.17 -4.78 -17.08
N ALA A 65 2.06 -3.83 -17.39
CA ALA A 65 2.37 -2.72 -16.52
C ALA A 65 1.14 -1.87 -16.18
N PHE A 66 0.30 -1.58 -17.18
CA PHE A 66 -0.95 -0.84 -16.97
C PHE A 66 -1.93 -1.60 -16.04
N ILE A 67 -2.05 -2.91 -16.21
CA ILE A 67 -2.89 -3.74 -15.32
C ILE A 67 -2.31 -3.74 -13.88
N LEU A 68 -0.99 -3.83 -13.72
CA LEU A 68 -0.35 -3.74 -12.41
C LEU A 68 -0.64 -2.40 -11.72
N ILE A 69 -0.65 -1.29 -12.48
CA ILE A 69 -1.07 0.03 -12.02
C ILE A 69 -2.50 -0.03 -11.44
N LEU A 70 -3.44 -0.52 -12.22
CA LEU A 70 -4.85 -0.60 -11.81
C LEU A 70 -5.05 -1.48 -10.57
N LEU A 71 -4.32 -2.57 -10.45
CA LEU A 71 -4.38 -3.48 -9.30
C LEU A 71 -3.83 -2.86 -8.01
N ASN A 72 -2.89 -1.92 -8.11
CA ASN A 72 -2.33 -1.22 -6.94
C ASN A 72 -3.13 0.02 -6.52
N LEU A 73 -3.99 0.58 -7.40
CA LEU A 73 -4.78 1.77 -7.11
C LEU A 73 -5.62 1.68 -5.82
N PRO A 74 -6.34 0.58 -5.51
CA PRO A 74 -7.15 0.51 -4.30
C PRO A 74 -6.35 0.69 -3.01
N SER A 75 -5.13 0.15 -2.94
CA SER A 75 -4.23 0.34 -1.79
C SER A 75 -3.87 1.82 -1.59
N VAL A 76 -3.57 2.52 -2.69
CA VAL A 76 -3.24 3.96 -2.65
C VAL A 76 -4.46 4.78 -2.26
N ILE A 77 -5.66 4.48 -2.81
CA ILE A 77 -6.90 5.20 -2.48
C ILE A 77 -7.21 5.08 -0.99
N VAL A 78 -7.08 3.90 -0.38
CA VAL A 78 -7.30 3.71 1.06
C VAL A 78 -6.41 4.63 1.89
N MET A 79 -5.15 4.81 1.51
CA MET A 79 -4.22 5.71 2.19
C MET A 79 -4.57 7.19 1.98
N THR A 80 -5.17 7.56 0.84
CA THR A 80 -5.50 8.95 0.52
C THR A 80 -6.85 9.41 1.08
N ILE A 81 -7.75 8.48 1.46
CA ILE A 81 -9.05 8.84 2.06
C ILE A 81 -8.89 9.74 3.30
N PRO A 82 -8.08 9.43 4.33
CA PRO A 82 -7.89 10.32 5.47
C PRO A 82 -7.37 11.70 5.06
N MET A 83 -6.40 11.74 4.13
CA MET A 83 -5.84 13.00 3.61
C MET A 83 -6.91 13.86 2.94
N GLY A 84 -7.71 13.24 2.07
CA GLY A 84 -8.81 13.89 1.36
C GLY A 84 -9.88 14.43 2.32
N VAL A 85 -10.19 13.68 3.39
CA VAL A 85 -11.17 14.13 4.41
C VAL A 85 -10.64 15.30 5.21
N LEU A 86 -9.37 15.31 5.62
CA LEU A 86 -8.78 16.48 6.30
C LEU A 86 -8.81 17.70 5.39
N LEU A 87 -8.32 17.55 4.16
CA LEU A 87 -8.27 18.65 3.19
C LEU A 87 -9.67 19.20 2.92
N SER A 88 -10.65 18.35 2.64
CA SER A 88 -12.02 18.75 2.38
C SER A 88 -12.67 19.46 3.57
N THR A 89 -12.45 18.95 4.79
CA THR A 89 -12.93 19.55 6.04
C THR A 89 -12.37 20.97 6.20
N VAL A 90 -11.05 21.11 6.08
CA VAL A 90 -10.38 22.39 6.28
C VAL A 90 -10.75 23.37 5.19
N MET A 91 -10.74 22.97 3.91
CA MET A 91 -11.09 23.85 2.80
C MET A 91 -12.55 24.29 2.84
N THR A 92 -13.48 23.38 3.10
CA THR A 92 -14.90 23.73 3.16
C THR A 92 -15.19 24.70 4.31
N LEU A 93 -14.76 24.39 5.53
CA LEU A 93 -15.00 25.25 6.68
C LEU A 93 -14.28 26.59 6.58
N ASN A 94 -13.08 26.61 6.02
CA ASN A 94 -12.37 27.85 5.78
C ASN A 94 -13.06 28.73 4.73
N ARG A 95 -13.57 28.13 3.65
CA ARG A 95 -14.39 28.84 2.66
C ARG A 95 -15.64 29.45 3.30
N LEU A 96 -16.39 28.67 4.08
CA LEU A 96 -17.57 29.15 4.81
C LEU A 96 -17.23 30.22 5.86
N SER A 97 -16.03 30.16 6.46
CA SER A 97 -15.54 31.18 7.38
C SER A 97 -15.20 32.50 6.65
N LEU A 98 -14.53 32.43 5.50
CA LEU A 98 -14.15 33.58 4.69
C LEU A 98 -15.36 34.30 4.07
N SER A 99 -16.38 33.54 3.66
CA SER A 99 -17.67 34.09 3.20
C SER A 99 -18.55 34.60 4.35
N SER A 100 -18.05 34.57 5.61
CA SER A 100 -18.79 34.95 6.82
C SER A 100 -20.03 34.09 7.11
N GLU A 101 -20.26 33.04 6.38
CA GLU A 101 -21.41 32.12 6.58
C GLU A 101 -21.39 31.46 7.97
N VAL A 102 -20.22 31.05 8.43
CA VAL A 102 -20.05 30.50 9.79
C VAL A 102 -20.40 31.55 10.84
N THR A 103 -20.03 32.80 10.63
CA THR A 103 -20.33 33.91 11.53
C THR A 103 -21.82 34.20 11.58
N VAL A 104 -22.51 34.21 10.42
CA VAL A 104 -23.96 34.39 10.35
C VAL A 104 -24.70 33.23 11.01
N MET A 105 -24.30 31.97 10.72
CA MET A 105 -24.89 30.79 11.37
C MET A 105 -24.76 30.86 12.90
N ARG A 106 -23.62 31.30 13.42
CA ARG A 106 -23.41 31.47 14.85
C ARG A 106 -24.24 32.60 15.44
N ALA A 107 -24.36 33.72 14.73
CA ALA A 107 -25.21 34.83 15.14
C ALA A 107 -26.72 34.39 15.22
N CYS A 108 -27.12 33.43 14.38
CA CYS A 108 -28.45 32.82 14.45
C CYS A 108 -28.53 31.67 15.53
N GLY A 109 -27.57 31.55 16.43
CA GLY A 109 -27.59 30.57 17.50
C GLY A 109 -27.17 29.13 17.11
N ILE A 110 -26.65 28.92 15.87
CA ILE A 110 -26.18 27.60 15.43
C ILE A 110 -24.76 27.38 15.97
N GLY A 111 -24.64 26.52 16.97
CA GLY A 111 -23.35 26.17 17.58
C GLY A 111 -22.41 25.43 16.63
N LEU A 112 -21.10 25.51 16.89
CA LEU A 112 -20.04 24.87 16.09
C LEU A 112 -20.27 23.36 15.96
N ASN A 113 -20.68 22.68 17.02
CA ASN A 113 -20.99 21.26 17.03
C ASN A 113 -22.06 20.89 15.99
N ARG A 114 -23.04 21.79 15.75
CA ARG A 114 -24.10 21.56 14.78
C ARG A 114 -23.58 21.70 13.34
N ILE A 115 -22.65 22.62 13.10
CA ILE A 115 -22.00 22.82 11.80
C ILE A 115 -21.04 21.63 11.51
N ALA A 116 -20.30 21.17 12.52
CA ALA A 116 -19.35 20.06 12.39
C ALA A 116 -20.03 18.68 12.25
N LYS A 117 -21.26 18.51 12.77
CA LYS A 117 -21.97 17.23 12.79
C LYS A 117 -22.01 16.50 11.43
N PRO A 118 -22.42 17.10 10.30
CA PRO A 118 -22.45 16.44 9.01
C PRO A 118 -21.06 16.01 8.55
N ILE A 119 -20.00 16.74 8.90
CA ILE A 119 -18.63 16.43 8.55
C ILE A 119 -18.15 15.20 9.35
N PHE A 120 -18.43 15.11 10.65
CA PHE A 120 -18.14 13.93 11.46
C PHE A 120 -18.89 12.68 10.95
N ILE A 121 -20.17 12.81 10.57
CA ILE A 121 -20.92 11.70 9.99
C ILE A 121 -20.26 11.24 8.69
N PHE A 122 -19.86 12.17 7.84
CA PHE A 122 -19.12 11.86 6.61
C PHE A 122 -17.79 11.16 6.90
N ALA A 123 -17.03 11.63 7.89
CA ALA A 123 -15.78 11.00 8.29
C ALA A 123 -15.98 9.55 8.79
N VAL A 124 -17.03 9.29 9.57
CA VAL A 124 -17.36 7.92 10.01
C VAL A 124 -17.71 7.03 8.83
N ILE A 125 -18.50 7.52 7.88
CA ILE A 125 -18.83 6.77 6.65
C ILE A 125 -17.58 6.47 5.84
N MET A 126 -16.69 7.44 5.65
CA MET A 126 -15.44 7.27 4.92
C MET A 126 -14.46 6.35 5.66
N SER A 127 -14.40 6.41 7.00
CA SER A 127 -13.62 5.48 7.82
C SER A 127 -14.09 4.04 7.65
N LEU A 128 -15.38 3.79 7.73
CA LEU A 128 -15.98 2.46 7.51
C LEU A 128 -15.75 1.97 6.08
N SER A 129 -15.94 2.84 5.09
CA SER A 129 -15.69 2.52 3.68
C SER A 129 -14.21 2.17 3.45
N SER A 130 -13.29 2.95 4.01
CA SER A 130 -11.86 2.70 3.95
C SER A 130 -11.50 1.35 4.59
N PHE A 131 -12.04 1.05 5.77
CA PHE A 131 -11.86 -0.25 6.43
C PHE A 131 -12.38 -1.40 5.56
N PHE A 132 -13.59 -1.28 5.01
CA PHE A 132 -14.18 -2.31 4.17
C PHE A 132 -13.35 -2.54 2.88
N ILE A 133 -12.91 -1.49 2.21
CA ILE A 133 -12.06 -1.60 1.01
C ILE A 133 -10.73 -2.27 1.39
N ASN A 134 -10.12 -1.88 2.51
CA ASN A 134 -8.86 -2.45 2.99
C ASN A 134 -8.97 -3.95 3.36
N GLU A 135 -10.16 -4.40 3.79
CA GLU A 135 -10.39 -5.81 4.16
C GLU A 135 -10.82 -6.71 3.00
N THR A 136 -11.50 -6.16 2.00
CA THR A 136 -12.09 -6.97 0.92
C THR A 136 -11.37 -6.78 -0.41
N VAL A 137 -11.18 -5.53 -0.84
CA VAL A 137 -10.68 -5.21 -2.18
C VAL A 137 -9.14 -5.26 -2.21
N VAL A 138 -8.48 -4.60 -1.27
CA VAL A 138 -7.01 -4.48 -1.23
C VAL A 138 -6.31 -5.83 -1.21
N PRO A 139 -6.67 -6.81 -0.34
CA PRO A 139 -5.99 -8.10 -0.31
C PRO A 139 -6.11 -8.90 -1.61
N VAL A 140 -7.28 -8.82 -2.25
CA VAL A 140 -7.53 -9.53 -3.52
C VAL A 140 -6.70 -8.90 -4.64
N MET A 141 -6.70 -7.57 -4.74
CA MET A 141 -5.97 -6.83 -5.77
C MET A 141 -4.45 -6.96 -5.59
N ASN A 142 -3.95 -6.87 -4.36
CA ASN A 142 -2.53 -7.05 -4.07
C ASN A 142 -2.05 -8.47 -4.43
N ARG A 143 -2.87 -9.50 -4.14
CA ARG A 143 -2.56 -10.88 -4.54
C ARG A 143 -2.50 -11.02 -6.05
N GLN A 144 -3.51 -10.50 -6.79
CA GLN A 144 -3.53 -10.53 -8.24
C GLN A 144 -2.35 -9.75 -8.85
N SER A 145 -2.02 -8.58 -8.27
CA SER A 145 -0.85 -7.79 -8.67
C SER A 145 0.45 -8.59 -8.53
N LYS A 146 0.63 -9.26 -7.38
CA LYS A 146 1.78 -10.12 -7.14
C LYS A 146 1.84 -11.30 -8.11
N ASP A 147 0.72 -12.00 -8.30
CA ASP A 147 0.65 -13.13 -9.22
C ASP A 147 0.97 -12.71 -10.65
N LEU A 148 0.46 -11.57 -11.09
CA LEU A 148 0.74 -11.00 -12.41
C LEU A 148 2.20 -10.53 -12.54
N ALA A 149 2.75 -9.89 -11.51
CA ALA A 149 4.16 -9.48 -11.48
C ALA A 149 5.09 -10.70 -11.55
N LEU A 150 4.82 -11.74 -10.76
CA LEU A 150 5.59 -13.00 -10.80
C LEU A 150 5.47 -13.72 -12.15
N TRP A 151 4.29 -13.68 -12.76
CA TRP A 151 4.10 -14.19 -14.12
C TRP A 151 4.90 -13.39 -15.14
N ALA A 152 4.86 -12.06 -15.07
CA ALA A 152 5.58 -11.18 -15.98
C ALA A 152 7.11 -11.31 -15.84
N LEU A 153 7.59 -11.62 -14.64
CA LEU A 153 9.00 -11.88 -14.36
C LEU A 153 9.42 -13.33 -14.71
N GLY A 154 8.49 -14.14 -15.26
CA GLY A 154 8.76 -15.54 -15.58
C GLY A 154 8.96 -16.46 -14.36
N GLN A 155 8.66 -15.99 -13.15
CA GLN A 155 8.91 -16.74 -11.90
C GLN A 155 7.72 -17.57 -11.44
N LYS A 156 6.50 -17.26 -11.91
CA LYS A 156 5.29 -18.02 -11.56
C LYS A 156 4.58 -18.46 -12.83
N ASN A 157 4.43 -19.77 -12.99
CA ASN A 157 3.80 -20.40 -14.14
C ASN A 157 4.56 -20.18 -15.46
N ILE A 158 5.59 -20.97 -15.62
CA ILE A 158 5.99 -21.38 -16.95
C ILE A 158 4.72 -21.99 -17.56
N PRO A 159 4.19 -21.45 -18.68
CA PRO A 159 2.98 -21.99 -19.25
C PRO A 159 3.17 -23.46 -19.56
N ASP A 160 2.28 -24.33 -19.03
CA ASP A 160 2.26 -25.74 -19.38
C ASP A 160 2.26 -25.88 -20.91
N GLY A 161 3.19 -26.66 -21.43
CA GLY A 161 3.31 -26.90 -22.87
C GLY A 161 4.21 -25.93 -23.63
N LYS A 162 4.87 -24.95 -23.03
CA LYS A 162 5.92 -24.18 -23.71
C LYS A 162 7.22 -24.98 -23.78
N GLU A 163 7.81 -24.98 -24.96
CA GLU A 163 9.11 -25.57 -25.24
C GLU A 163 10.15 -24.49 -25.51
N ASN A 164 11.40 -24.75 -25.17
CA ASN A 164 12.57 -23.96 -25.50
C ASN A 164 12.46 -22.46 -25.06
N PHE A 165 12.36 -22.20 -23.78
CA PHE A 165 12.33 -20.82 -23.28
C PHE A 165 13.52 -20.46 -22.41
N VAL A 166 13.87 -19.16 -22.41
CA VAL A 166 15.04 -18.63 -21.71
C VAL A 166 14.61 -17.56 -20.72
N PHE A 167 15.12 -17.65 -19.49
CA PHE A 167 15.01 -16.57 -18.48
C PHE A 167 16.35 -15.95 -18.23
N LYS A 168 16.37 -14.63 -18.01
CA LYS A 168 17.57 -13.87 -17.67
C LYS A 168 17.41 -13.25 -16.29
N GLU A 169 18.36 -13.50 -15.40
CA GLU A 169 18.48 -12.79 -14.12
C GLU A 169 19.58 -11.73 -14.28
N LEU A 170 19.23 -10.47 -14.09
CA LEU A 170 20.15 -9.35 -14.17
C LEU A 170 20.57 -8.90 -12.76
N ASN A 171 21.79 -8.43 -12.60
CA ASN A 171 22.27 -7.81 -11.38
C ASN A 171 21.71 -6.38 -11.24
N ASP A 172 21.88 -5.72 -10.08
CA ASP A 172 21.40 -4.35 -9.83
C ASP A 172 21.94 -3.32 -10.83
N ASN A 173 23.07 -3.59 -11.45
CA ASN A 173 23.69 -2.79 -12.50
C ASN A 173 23.20 -3.13 -13.92
N GLY A 174 22.20 -3.98 -14.08
CA GLY A 174 21.69 -4.40 -15.40
C GLY A 174 22.55 -5.43 -16.13
N VAL A 175 23.60 -5.95 -15.51
CA VAL A 175 24.50 -6.96 -16.08
C VAL A 175 23.87 -8.36 -15.89
N LEU A 176 24.03 -9.25 -16.87
CA LEU A 176 23.53 -10.63 -16.82
C LEU A 176 24.24 -11.39 -15.68
N LYS A 177 23.47 -11.82 -14.68
CA LYS A 177 23.95 -12.60 -13.55
C LYS A 177 23.77 -14.10 -13.81
N ARG A 178 22.55 -14.48 -14.24
CA ARG A 178 22.21 -15.87 -14.54
C ARG A 178 21.32 -15.96 -15.77
N LEU A 179 21.49 -17.04 -16.49
CA LEU A 179 20.62 -17.39 -17.63
C LEU A 179 20.09 -18.80 -17.40
N PHE A 180 18.78 -18.95 -17.49
CA PHE A 180 18.09 -20.21 -17.36
C PHE A 180 17.50 -20.59 -18.70
N TYR A 181 17.89 -21.75 -19.23
CA TYR A 181 17.28 -22.37 -20.39
C TYR A 181 16.45 -23.55 -19.92
N VAL A 182 15.21 -23.67 -20.38
CA VAL A 182 14.30 -24.77 -20.07
C VAL A 182 13.78 -25.37 -21.36
N GLY A 183 14.03 -26.65 -21.58
CA GLY A 183 13.62 -27.33 -22.78
C GLY A 183 12.11 -27.54 -22.89
N SER A 184 11.45 -27.93 -21.81
CA SER A 184 9.99 -28.03 -21.77
C SER A 184 9.46 -27.96 -20.33
N CYS A 185 8.19 -27.57 -20.20
CA CYS A 185 7.48 -27.56 -18.92
C CYS A 185 6.17 -28.34 -19.04
N GLN A 186 5.99 -29.33 -18.17
CA GLN A 186 4.76 -30.12 -18.07
C GLN A 186 4.36 -30.30 -16.60
N LYS A 187 3.12 -29.96 -16.27
CA LYS A 187 2.54 -30.09 -14.91
C LYS A 187 3.46 -29.57 -13.80
N LYS A 188 4.02 -28.33 -13.97
CA LYS A 188 4.94 -27.69 -13.02
C LYS A 188 6.31 -28.39 -12.85
N THR A 189 6.64 -29.35 -13.70
CA THR A 189 7.95 -29.98 -13.76
C THR A 189 8.68 -29.47 -15.00
N LEU A 190 9.90 -29.00 -14.79
CA LEU A 190 10.79 -28.50 -15.83
C LEU A 190 11.63 -29.66 -16.33
N TYR A 191 11.82 -29.77 -17.63
CA TYR A 191 12.65 -30.78 -18.28
C TYR A 191 13.78 -30.11 -19.05
N ASN A 192 14.94 -30.74 -19.05
CA ASN A 192 16.15 -30.29 -19.72
C ASN A 192 16.50 -28.84 -19.37
N VAL A 193 16.77 -28.62 -18.09
CA VAL A 193 17.11 -27.28 -17.57
C VAL A 193 18.61 -27.08 -17.58
N THR A 194 19.05 -25.96 -18.16
CA THR A 194 20.46 -25.50 -18.09
C THR A 194 20.47 -24.14 -17.43
N VAL A 195 21.28 -23.98 -16.38
CA VAL A 195 21.48 -22.75 -15.67
C VAL A 195 22.94 -22.31 -15.88
N LEU A 196 23.14 -21.12 -16.43
CA LEU A 196 24.42 -20.46 -16.55
C LEU A 196 24.52 -19.41 -15.44
N ASP A 197 25.45 -19.55 -14.50
CA ASP A 197 25.72 -18.57 -13.44
C ASP A 197 27.07 -17.86 -13.74
N MET A 198 26.99 -16.55 -13.96
CA MET A 198 28.13 -15.68 -14.27
C MET A 198 28.53 -14.82 -13.07
N ALA A 199 28.04 -15.12 -11.86
CA ALA A 199 28.15 -14.26 -10.70
C ALA A 199 29.42 -14.42 -9.87
N LYS A 200 30.29 -15.36 -10.19
CA LYS A 200 31.53 -15.63 -9.41
C LYS A 200 32.77 -15.44 -10.26
N ASP A 201 33.63 -14.55 -9.75
CA ASP A 201 35.05 -14.34 -10.06
C ASP A 201 35.57 -15.12 -11.30
N ASP A 202 35.45 -14.50 -12.48
CA ASP A 202 36.06 -14.97 -13.73
C ASP A 202 35.77 -16.43 -14.14
N THR A 203 34.75 -17.07 -13.56
CA THR A 203 34.34 -18.43 -13.89
C THR A 203 32.85 -18.50 -14.20
N ILE A 204 32.50 -19.31 -15.21
CA ILE A 204 31.11 -19.58 -15.56
C ILE A 204 30.71 -20.94 -14.94
N GLN A 205 29.68 -20.94 -14.11
CA GLN A 205 29.11 -22.20 -13.62
C GLN A 205 27.92 -22.59 -14.50
N VAL A 206 27.96 -23.79 -15.07
CA VAL A 206 26.89 -24.35 -15.87
C VAL A 206 26.30 -25.52 -15.12
N LEU A 207 25.02 -25.43 -14.75
CA LEU A 207 24.27 -26.50 -14.13
C LEU A 207 23.29 -27.08 -15.15
N GLN A 208 23.41 -28.35 -15.44
CA GLN A 208 22.48 -29.09 -16.30
C GLN A 208 21.70 -30.12 -15.47
N ALA A 209 20.38 -30.11 -15.60
CA ALA A 209 19.52 -31.07 -14.91
C ALA A 209 18.44 -31.63 -15.85
N ARG A 210 18.13 -32.91 -15.68
CA ARG A 210 17.07 -33.56 -16.45
C ARG A 210 15.69 -33.10 -16.02
N GLN A 211 15.50 -32.85 -14.72
CA GLN A 211 14.22 -32.42 -14.16
C GLN A 211 14.44 -31.37 -13.10
N GLY A 212 13.50 -30.42 -13.01
CA GLY A 212 13.45 -29.41 -11.98
C GLY A 212 12.02 -29.19 -11.51
N LYS A 213 11.84 -28.96 -10.20
CA LYS A 213 10.55 -28.62 -9.60
C LYS A 213 10.64 -27.25 -8.95
N THR A 214 9.61 -26.46 -9.10
CA THR A 214 9.51 -25.17 -8.43
C THR A 214 9.23 -25.39 -6.93
N SER A 215 10.09 -24.86 -6.06
CA SER A 215 9.95 -24.84 -4.60
C SER A 215 9.81 -23.41 -4.09
N PRO A 216 9.22 -23.16 -2.91
CA PRO A 216 9.18 -21.83 -2.28
C PRO A 216 10.55 -21.18 -2.08
N GLU A 217 11.60 -21.98 -1.94
CA GLU A 217 12.98 -21.54 -1.70
C GLU A 217 13.81 -21.37 -2.98
N GLY A 218 13.28 -21.72 -4.15
CA GLY A 218 14.00 -21.73 -5.43
C GLY A 218 13.61 -22.91 -6.31
N TRP A 219 14.44 -23.24 -7.26
CA TRP A 219 14.24 -24.42 -8.10
C TRP A 219 15.06 -25.58 -7.58
N LYS A 220 14.38 -26.69 -7.28
CA LYS A 220 15.01 -27.94 -6.93
C LYS A 220 15.24 -28.76 -8.19
N PHE A 221 16.49 -28.97 -8.54
CA PHE A 221 16.92 -29.78 -9.68
C PHE A 221 17.24 -31.20 -9.22
N GLU A 222 16.82 -32.16 -10.02
CA GLU A 222 17.05 -33.59 -9.75
C GLU A 222 17.84 -34.21 -10.91
N LYS A 223 18.85 -35.01 -10.56
CA LYS A 223 19.73 -35.75 -11.48
C LYS A 223 20.40 -34.86 -12.52
N GLY A 224 21.50 -34.24 -12.15
CA GLY A 224 22.21 -33.29 -13.02
C GLY A 224 23.72 -33.30 -12.80
N ALA A 225 24.37 -32.45 -13.58
CA ALA A 225 25.79 -32.16 -13.49
C ALA A 225 26.03 -30.66 -13.40
N ALA A 226 26.99 -30.24 -12.60
CA ALA A 226 27.47 -28.88 -12.52
C ALA A 226 28.92 -28.83 -13.06
N TYR A 227 29.13 -27.93 -14.02
CA TYR A 227 30.43 -27.70 -14.64
C TYR A 227 30.93 -26.32 -14.25
N THR A 228 32.19 -26.20 -13.87
CA THR A 228 32.85 -24.91 -13.68
C THR A 228 33.80 -24.71 -14.86
N ILE A 229 33.57 -23.66 -15.65
CA ILE A 229 34.35 -23.31 -16.83
C ILE A 229 35.22 -22.09 -16.49
N GLY A 230 36.51 -22.18 -16.74
CA GLY A 230 37.44 -21.04 -16.58
C GLY A 230 37.34 -20.06 -17.74
N ASN A 231 38.01 -18.90 -17.62
CA ASN A 231 38.07 -17.88 -18.66
C ASN A 231 38.73 -18.35 -19.94
N ASP A 232 39.52 -19.39 -19.86
CA ASP A 232 40.17 -20.07 -21.00
C ASP A 232 39.24 -21.04 -21.73
N GLY A 233 37.98 -21.19 -21.28
CA GLY A 233 37.00 -22.09 -21.85
C GLY A 233 37.18 -23.56 -21.44
N GLN A 234 38.18 -23.88 -20.58
CA GLN A 234 38.39 -25.24 -20.11
C GLN A 234 37.49 -25.56 -18.93
N VAL A 235 37.00 -26.81 -18.87
CA VAL A 235 36.21 -27.31 -17.73
C VAL A 235 37.16 -27.62 -16.58
N LEU A 236 37.12 -26.77 -15.55
CA LEU A 236 37.96 -26.88 -14.36
C LEU A 236 37.49 -27.97 -13.42
N ASN A 237 36.15 -28.13 -13.29
CA ASN A 237 35.56 -29.12 -12.40
C ASN A 237 34.20 -29.60 -12.91
N THR A 238 33.88 -30.86 -12.65
CA THR A 238 32.59 -31.46 -12.95
C THR A 238 32.08 -32.19 -11.72
N THR A 239 30.93 -31.78 -11.21
CA THR A 239 30.28 -32.38 -10.04
C THR A 239 28.94 -32.93 -10.44
N LEU A 240 28.73 -34.25 -10.27
CA LEU A 240 27.42 -34.87 -10.41
C LEU A 240 26.62 -34.68 -9.13
N PHE A 241 25.33 -34.41 -9.23
CA PHE A 241 24.45 -34.28 -8.08
C PHE A 241 23.12 -35.01 -8.30
N ASP A 242 22.61 -35.63 -7.25
CA ASP A 242 21.28 -36.24 -7.25
C ASP A 242 20.18 -35.21 -7.01
N SER A 243 20.47 -34.17 -6.21
CA SER A 243 19.58 -33.04 -5.95
C SER A 243 20.39 -31.79 -5.67
N SER A 244 20.04 -30.70 -6.35
CA SER A 244 20.61 -29.37 -6.11
C SER A 244 19.50 -28.34 -6.05
N VAL A 245 19.59 -27.40 -5.10
CA VAL A 245 18.64 -26.29 -4.98
C VAL A 245 19.36 -25.00 -5.39
N VAL A 246 18.94 -24.45 -6.52
CA VAL A 246 19.40 -23.12 -6.94
C VAL A 246 18.46 -22.10 -6.34
N LYS A 247 18.94 -21.42 -5.29
CA LYS A 247 18.25 -20.29 -4.70
C LYS A 247 18.36 -19.10 -5.66
N PHE A 248 17.25 -18.54 -6.05
CA PHE A 248 17.27 -17.27 -6.77
C PHE A 248 17.81 -16.20 -5.82
N GLY A 249 18.86 -15.49 -6.25
CA GLY A 249 19.51 -14.42 -5.49
C GLY A 249 18.70 -13.14 -5.39
N LEU A 250 17.39 -13.22 -5.54
CA LEU A 250 16.50 -12.12 -5.32
C LEU A 250 16.19 -12.03 -3.83
N ASP A 251 16.60 -10.94 -3.20
CA ASP A 251 16.05 -10.43 -1.93
C ASP A 251 14.52 -10.22 -2.01
N LEU A 252 13.90 -10.61 -3.13
CA LEU A 252 12.46 -10.72 -3.35
C LEU A 252 11.78 -11.58 -2.26
N SER A 253 12.46 -12.56 -1.68
CA SER A 253 11.87 -13.34 -0.59
C SER A 253 11.64 -12.50 0.66
N LYS A 254 12.53 -11.54 0.97
CA LYS A 254 12.35 -10.63 2.10
C LYS A 254 11.30 -9.55 1.80
N GLU A 255 11.32 -9.00 0.58
CA GLU A 255 10.35 -8.01 0.14
C GLU A 255 8.97 -8.63 -0.12
N MET A 256 8.93 -9.87 -0.64
CA MET A 256 7.71 -10.67 -0.78
C MET A 256 7.12 -11.08 0.57
N ASN A 257 7.93 -11.39 1.58
CA ASN A 257 7.43 -11.70 2.92
C ASN A 257 6.84 -10.47 3.62
N LYS A 258 7.42 -9.28 3.45
CA LYS A 258 6.82 -8.02 3.93
C LYS A 258 5.44 -7.76 3.31
N ASN A 259 5.25 -8.10 2.05
CA ASN A 259 3.98 -7.89 1.35
C ASN A 259 2.91 -8.95 1.65
N VAL A 260 3.28 -10.12 2.17
CA VAL A 260 2.32 -11.19 2.53
C VAL A 260 1.29 -10.69 3.56
N ALA A 261 1.69 -9.85 4.52
CA ALA A 261 0.78 -9.27 5.50
C ALA A 261 -0.30 -8.39 4.84
N LYS A 262 0.05 -7.62 3.81
CA LYS A 262 -0.88 -6.75 3.04
C LYS A 262 -1.83 -7.53 2.13
N GLU A 263 -1.50 -8.79 1.83
CA GLU A 263 -2.34 -9.69 1.03
C GLU A 263 -3.37 -10.45 1.89
N MET A 264 -3.26 -10.36 3.21
CA MET A 264 -4.15 -11.05 4.14
C MET A 264 -5.22 -10.09 4.70
N ASN A 265 -6.45 -10.59 4.85
CA ASN A 265 -7.48 -9.90 5.61
C ASN A 265 -7.14 -9.97 7.10
N PHE A 266 -7.71 -9.08 7.90
CA PHE A 266 -7.51 -9.02 9.35
C PHE A 266 -7.67 -10.39 10.04
N THR A 267 -8.73 -11.11 9.74
CA THR A 267 -9.00 -12.44 10.30
C THR A 267 -7.97 -13.50 9.89
N LYS A 268 -7.51 -13.47 8.65
CA LYS A 268 -6.46 -14.39 8.17
C LYS A 268 -5.12 -14.05 8.79
N LEU A 269 -4.78 -12.76 8.87
CA LEU A 269 -3.54 -12.29 9.47
C LEU A 269 -3.48 -12.63 10.97
N MET A 270 -4.59 -12.46 11.69
CA MET A 270 -4.69 -12.83 13.10
C MET A 270 -4.50 -14.35 13.31
N LYS A 271 -5.17 -15.19 12.50
CA LYS A 271 -4.97 -16.65 12.54
C LYS A 271 -3.53 -17.02 12.21
N TYR A 272 -2.92 -16.40 11.23
CA TYR A 272 -1.54 -16.65 10.83
C TYR A 272 -0.55 -16.31 11.96
N LEU A 273 -0.75 -15.20 12.66
CA LEU A 273 0.06 -14.81 13.83
C LEU A 273 -0.01 -15.81 14.99
N VAL A 274 -1.15 -16.48 15.15
CA VAL A 274 -1.35 -17.48 16.22
C VAL A 274 -0.80 -18.85 15.81
N SER A 275 -0.98 -19.26 14.55
CA SER A 275 -0.70 -20.62 14.08
C SER A 275 0.71 -20.81 13.52
N ALA A 276 1.36 -19.76 13.02
CA ALA A 276 2.66 -19.88 12.38
C ALA A 276 3.81 -19.72 13.39
N ASN A 277 4.83 -20.57 13.24
CA ASN A 277 6.07 -20.46 14.01
C ASN A 277 6.97 -19.41 13.38
N LEU A 278 6.64 -18.12 13.60
CA LEU A 278 7.31 -16.96 13.01
C LEU A 278 8.55 -16.57 13.80
N LYS A 279 9.57 -16.10 13.10
CA LYS A 279 10.71 -15.43 13.73
C LYS A 279 10.22 -14.19 14.48
N PRO A 280 10.86 -13.79 15.60
CA PRO A 280 10.44 -12.62 16.38
C PRO A 280 10.36 -11.32 15.55
N GLU A 281 11.23 -11.17 14.55
CA GLU A 281 11.27 -10.02 13.64
C GLU A 281 10.03 -9.98 12.74
N ASP A 282 9.71 -11.10 12.07
CA ASP A 282 8.55 -11.21 11.21
C ASP A 282 7.25 -11.04 12.00
N ARG A 283 7.19 -11.62 13.21
CA ARG A 283 6.03 -11.48 14.09
C ARG A 283 5.75 -10.03 14.45
N ARG A 284 6.77 -9.19 14.70
CA ARG A 284 6.60 -7.75 14.94
C ARG A 284 5.99 -7.05 13.74
N VAL A 285 6.55 -7.28 12.53
CA VAL A 285 6.04 -6.67 11.29
C VAL A 285 4.58 -7.01 11.06
N TYR A 286 4.21 -8.29 11.18
CA TYR A 286 2.81 -8.72 11.00
C TYR A 286 1.87 -8.17 12.08
N THR A 287 2.35 -8.02 13.31
CA THR A 287 1.55 -7.44 14.40
C THR A 287 1.31 -5.94 14.19
N ILE A 288 2.33 -5.20 13.71
CA ILE A 288 2.19 -3.78 13.34
C ILE A 288 1.15 -3.64 12.22
N GLU A 289 1.26 -4.45 11.17
CA GLU A 289 0.32 -4.41 10.04
C GLU A 289 -1.11 -4.72 10.47
N LEU A 290 -1.30 -5.66 11.43
CA LEU A 290 -2.61 -5.96 11.99
C LEU A 290 -3.24 -4.75 12.68
N PHE A 291 -2.49 -4.05 13.51
CA PHE A 291 -2.97 -2.83 14.18
C PHE A 291 -3.17 -1.68 13.20
N ASP A 292 -2.32 -1.57 12.19
CA ASP A 292 -2.41 -0.51 11.17
C ASP A 292 -3.68 -0.62 10.31
N LYS A 293 -4.17 -1.84 10.06
CA LYS A 293 -5.45 -2.07 9.37
C LYS A 293 -6.65 -1.39 10.05
N ILE A 294 -6.60 -1.18 11.36
CA ILE A 294 -7.62 -0.48 12.12
C ILE A 294 -7.23 0.99 12.31
N ALA A 295 -5.97 1.27 12.60
CA ALA A 295 -5.48 2.61 12.88
C ALA A 295 -5.65 3.55 11.68
N LEU A 296 -5.35 3.08 10.47
CA LEU A 296 -5.44 3.89 9.24
C LEU A 296 -6.87 4.38 8.93
N PRO A 297 -7.92 3.55 8.92
CA PRO A 297 -9.29 4.05 8.74
C PRO A 297 -9.72 5.04 9.82
N LEU A 298 -9.36 4.80 11.09
CA LEU A 298 -9.72 5.67 12.21
C LEU A 298 -9.03 7.04 12.16
N THR A 299 -7.87 7.14 11.49
CA THR A 299 -7.20 8.43 11.21
C THR A 299 -8.14 9.42 10.54
N THR A 300 -9.10 8.94 9.73
CA THR A 300 -10.10 9.79 9.07
C THR A 300 -10.91 10.62 10.07
N ILE A 301 -11.33 10.00 11.19
CA ILE A 301 -12.09 10.66 12.24
C ILE A 301 -11.20 11.62 13.03
N VAL A 302 -9.97 11.18 13.33
CA VAL A 302 -8.97 12.01 14.04
C VAL A 302 -8.65 13.26 13.23
N PHE A 303 -8.53 13.15 11.93
CA PHE A 303 -8.27 14.29 11.04
C PHE A 303 -9.43 15.29 11.01
N VAL A 304 -10.68 14.85 11.09
CA VAL A 304 -11.83 15.76 11.22
C VAL A 304 -11.82 16.46 12.57
N LEU A 305 -11.52 15.73 13.66
CA LEU A 305 -11.43 16.29 15.00
C LEU A 305 -10.42 17.46 15.07
N LEU A 306 -9.29 17.31 14.37
CA LEU A 306 -8.26 18.34 14.26
C LEU A 306 -8.63 19.42 13.22
N GLY A 307 -9.17 19.02 12.07
CA GLY A 307 -9.45 19.91 10.93
C GLY A 307 -10.53 20.95 11.22
N VAL A 308 -11.57 20.55 11.95
CA VAL A 308 -12.68 21.48 12.28
C VAL A 308 -12.20 22.71 13.05
N PRO A 309 -11.49 22.63 14.17
CA PRO A 309 -11.04 23.81 14.91
C PRO A 309 -10.00 24.62 14.14
N LEU A 310 -9.16 24.00 13.32
CA LEU A 310 -8.14 24.68 12.54
C LEU A 310 -8.71 25.47 11.37
N ALA A 311 -9.81 25.01 10.79
CA ALA A 311 -10.43 25.64 9.64
C ALA A 311 -11.17 26.94 9.98
N ILE A 312 -11.63 27.11 11.21
CA ILE A 312 -12.41 28.26 11.62
C ILE A 312 -11.47 29.40 11.98
N THR A 313 -11.39 30.37 11.07
CA THR A 313 -10.63 31.61 11.24
C THR A 313 -11.49 32.73 11.77
N PRO A 314 -10.93 33.68 12.55
CA PRO A 314 -11.66 34.91 12.93
C PRO A 314 -12.11 35.71 11.70
N PRO A 315 -13.25 36.40 11.79
CA PRO A 315 -13.70 37.29 10.71
C PRO A 315 -12.63 38.37 10.45
N ARG A 316 -12.44 38.76 9.19
CA ARG A 316 -11.45 39.76 8.69
C ARG A 316 -10.06 39.24 8.32
N VAL A 317 -9.77 37.92 8.42
CA VAL A 317 -8.50 37.37 7.91
C VAL A 317 -8.66 37.05 6.42
N ARG A 318 -7.90 37.76 5.57
CA ARG A 318 -7.98 37.64 4.09
C ARG A 318 -7.18 36.44 3.53
N TYR A 319 -6.46 35.70 4.37
CA TYR A 319 -5.55 34.63 3.90
C TYR A 319 -6.12 33.23 4.15
N ASN A 320 -6.16 32.43 3.10
CA ASN A 320 -6.49 31.01 3.16
C ASN A 320 -5.30 30.20 3.68
N ARG A 321 -5.01 30.30 4.99
CA ARG A 321 -3.95 29.51 5.62
C ARG A 321 -4.35 28.03 5.83
N GLY A 322 -5.65 27.72 5.78
CA GLY A 322 -6.16 26.39 6.08
C GLY A 322 -5.63 25.32 5.13
N PHE A 323 -5.51 25.63 3.84
CA PHE A 323 -4.94 24.72 2.85
C PHE A 323 -3.49 24.34 3.19
N LEU A 324 -2.65 25.33 3.47
CA LEU A 324 -1.24 25.12 3.81
C LEU A 324 -1.10 24.30 5.11
N PHE A 325 -1.90 24.64 6.14
CA PHE A 325 -1.90 23.91 7.39
C PHE A 325 -2.36 22.45 7.23
N SER A 326 -3.35 22.17 6.39
CA SER A 326 -3.80 20.80 6.15
C SER A 326 -2.72 19.97 5.48
N ILE A 327 -2.00 20.51 4.50
CA ILE A 327 -0.88 19.81 3.84
C ILE A 327 0.25 19.53 4.85
N LEU A 328 0.61 20.53 5.66
CA LEU A 328 1.68 20.42 6.66
C LEU A 328 1.34 19.36 7.72
N ILE A 329 0.09 19.30 8.17
CA ILE A 329 -0.39 18.30 9.14
C ILE A 329 -0.37 16.91 8.52
N ILE A 330 -0.84 16.76 7.26
CA ILE A 330 -0.79 15.48 6.53
C ILE A 330 0.66 15.01 6.44
N PHE A 331 1.56 15.88 5.99
CA PHE A 331 2.98 15.56 5.87
C PHE A 331 3.58 15.14 7.21
N ALA A 332 3.39 15.95 8.26
CA ALA A 332 3.89 15.65 9.60
C ALA A 332 3.35 14.32 10.14
N TYR A 333 2.06 14.04 9.94
CA TYR A 333 1.45 12.78 10.33
C TYR A 333 2.12 11.58 9.66
N TYR A 334 2.30 11.62 8.32
CA TYR A 334 2.88 10.49 7.60
C TYR A 334 4.37 10.30 7.88
N VAL A 335 5.10 11.38 8.13
CA VAL A 335 6.50 11.30 8.60
C VAL A 335 6.58 10.64 9.97
N VAL A 336 5.78 11.09 10.93
CA VAL A 336 5.73 10.49 12.28
C VAL A 336 5.30 9.02 12.20
N ARG A 337 4.30 8.71 11.36
CA ARG A 337 3.84 7.33 11.14
C ARG A 337 4.95 6.45 10.55
N ALA A 338 5.67 6.93 9.53
CA ALA A 338 6.76 6.17 8.93
C ALA A 338 7.89 5.90 9.93
N LEU A 339 8.27 6.90 10.74
CA LEU A 339 9.26 6.74 11.80
C LEU A 339 8.78 5.76 12.87
N ALA A 340 7.53 5.88 13.35
CA ALA A 340 6.98 5.01 14.38
C ALA A 340 6.95 3.54 13.91
N ILE A 341 6.53 3.28 12.66
CA ILE A 341 6.53 1.94 12.07
C ILE A 341 7.97 1.41 11.95
N SER A 342 8.92 2.23 11.47
CA SER A 342 10.32 1.83 11.34
C SER A 342 10.94 1.46 12.70
N PHE A 343 10.71 2.25 13.76
CA PHE A 343 11.15 1.91 15.10
C PHE A 343 10.45 0.67 15.67
N GLY A 344 9.20 0.44 15.32
CA GLY A 344 8.47 -0.77 15.68
C GLY A 344 9.03 -2.02 15.00
N GLU A 345 9.33 -1.96 13.71
CA GLU A 345 9.98 -3.04 12.93
C GLU A 345 11.38 -3.34 13.48
N ALA A 346 12.14 -2.32 13.84
CA ALA A 346 13.45 -2.47 14.48
C ALA A 346 13.39 -3.06 15.91
N GLY A 347 12.21 -3.10 16.52
CA GLY A 347 12.01 -3.65 17.86
C GLY A 347 12.23 -2.65 19.02
N SER A 348 12.50 -1.38 18.70
CA SER A 348 12.66 -0.31 19.69
C SER A 348 11.32 0.18 20.26
N LEU A 349 10.22 -0.03 19.52
CA LEU A 349 8.88 0.39 19.91
C LEU A 349 7.92 -0.81 19.91
N MET A 350 6.98 -0.84 20.88
CA MET A 350 5.94 -1.87 20.89
C MET A 350 5.07 -1.79 19.64
N PRO A 351 4.67 -2.92 19.01
CA PRO A 351 3.90 -2.94 17.77
C PRO A 351 2.60 -2.13 17.80
N PHE A 352 1.91 -2.15 18.94
CA PHE A 352 0.71 -1.34 19.15
C PHE A 352 1.01 0.17 19.07
N LEU A 353 2.04 0.62 19.79
CA LEU A 353 2.44 2.04 19.78
C LEU A 353 2.94 2.46 18.41
N ALA A 354 3.65 1.59 17.70
CA ALA A 354 4.13 1.87 16.34
C ALA A 354 2.98 2.23 15.37
N ALA A 355 1.85 1.54 15.46
CA ALA A 355 0.69 1.80 14.62
C ALA A 355 -0.20 2.96 15.12
N TRP A 356 -0.32 3.14 16.46
CA TRP A 356 -1.31 4.04 17.03
C TRP A 356 -0.75 5.39 17.52
N LEU A 357 0.56 5.51 17.74
CA LEU A 357 1.19 6.72 18.29
C LEU A 357 0.81 8.00 17.53
N PRO A 358 0.85 8.06 16.20
CA PRO A 358 0.45 9.27 15.46
C PRO A 358 -1.02 9.64 15.71
N ASN A 359 -1.90 8.63 15.75
CA ASN A 359 -3.32 8.84 16.00
C ASN A 359 -3.59 9.32 17.43
N ILE A 360 -2.90 8.76 18.44
CA ILE A 360 -3.02 9.16 19.84
C ILE A 360 -2.61 10.63 19.99
N VAL A 361 -1.44 11.00 19.47
CA VAL A 361 -0.92 12.38 19.56
C VAL A 361 -1.89 13.36 18.92
N LEU A 362 -2.36 13.07 17.69
CA LEU A 362 -3.31 13.96 17.01
C LEU A 362 -4.70 13.98 17.67
N THR A 363 -5.14 12.87 18.27
CA THR A 363 -6.42 12.84 18.98
C THR A 363 -6.37 13.76 20.21
N ILE A 364 -5.30 13.68 21.00
CA ILE A 364 -5.11 14.54 22.18
C ILE A 364 -5.06 16.01 21.75
N TRP A 365 -4.22 16.33 20.77
CA TRP A 365 -4.09 17.70 20.27
C TRP A 365 -5.37 18.22 19.64
N GLY A 366 -6.02 17.43 18.79
CA GLY A 366 -7.29 17.79 18.15
C GLY A 366 -8.42 17.99 19.17
N SER A 367 -8.50 17.14 20.19
CA SER A 367 -9.50 17.26 21.26
C SER A 367 -9.31 18.55 22.08
N LEU A 368 -8.08 18.88 22.42
CA LEU A 368 -7.74 20.12 23.14
C LEU A 368 -8.11 21.37 22.30
N LEU A 369 -7.76 21.37 21.03
CA LEU A 369 -8.11 22.47 20.11
C LEU A 369 -9.62 22.59 19.90
N TYR A 370 -10.30 21.45 19.73
CA TYR A 370 -11.75 21.41 19.55
C TYR A 370 -12.47 21.93 20.79
N TYR A 371 -12.08 21.47 21.97
CA TYR A 371 -12.63 21.93 23.25
C TYR A 371 -12.45 23.45 23.42
N LYS A 372 -11.21 23.95 23.23
CA LYS A 372 -10.93 25.38 23.30
C LYS A 372 -11.77 26.19 22.32
N LYS A 373 -11.97 25.70 21.07
CA LYS A 373 -12.70 26.43 20.04
C LYS A 373 -14.22 26.45 20.28
N VAL A 374 -14.75 25.36 20.85
CA VAL A 374 -16.18 25.24 21.16
C VAL A 374 -16.56 26.06 22.38
N TYR A 375 -15.74 26.02 23.45
CA TYR A 375 -16.13 26.58 24.75
C TYR A 375 -15.50 27.93 25.08
N THR A 376 -14.39 28.32 24.43
CA THR A 376 -13.72 29.61 24.75
C THR A 376 -14.08 30.73 23.77
N ILE A 377 -14.69 30.42 22.61
CA ILE A 377 -15.05 31.39 21.57
C ILE A 377 -16.59 31.44 21.39
N SER A 378 -17.34 30.89 22.33
CA SER A 378 -18.80 31.03 22.42
C SER A 378 -19.20 32.40 23.00
#